data_8410c8ad2c88bde0d796785b5ae820e9
#
_entry.id   8410c8ad2c88bde0d796785b5ae820e9
#
_cell.length_a   1.000
_cell.length_b   1.000
_cell.length_c   1.000
_cell.angle_alpha   90.00
_cell.angle_beta   90.00
_cell.angle_gamma   90.00
#
_symmetry.space_group_name_H-M   'P 1'
#
loop_
_entity.id
_entity.type
_entity.pdbx_description
1 polymer ?
#
loop_
_entity_poly.entity_id
_entity_poly.type
_entity_poly.pdbx_seq_one_letter_code
_entity_poly.pdbx_strand_id
1 'polypeptide(L)'
;MKKNNQYDIYFKIGLSFASYFLIIFFLNIQLFTIQFFALSLFIILIIYKIIFNKIHQLSQIYKSFNDISIDIINKKHYNLDDINSTIKELTSHIQNQYSDINKIEKTKTDFIGNVSHELKTPLFSLKGYIETLLDGAIDDSNVNRKFLKKIKKQADRLEVLLSDLVKISMIQSSELKLNLAKVSLDDIINEIKDTFEEILIKRRDKLILPENTGLHILADKEHILSVFNNLIRNAINYSDNGNIILSAKLINNKINIDIVDHGIGINKEHLNRIFERFYRVDNDRSRQSGGTGLGLAIVKHILIAHNSYISIDSKPNVGSTFSFNLPIYKN
;
A
#
# COMPACT_ATOMS: atom_id res chain seq x y z
N MET A 1 -21.87 74.40 -3.50
CA MET A 1 -22.62 73.28 -4.00
C MET A 1 -21.81 72.09 -4.57
N LYS A 2 -20.44 72.12 -4.64
CA LYS A 2 -19.65 71.00 -5.20
C LYS A 2 -19.18 69.94 -4.20
N LYS A 3 -19.27 70.16 -2.88
CA LYS A 3 -18.76 69.20 -1.83
C LYS A 3 -19.73 68.05 -1.54
N ASN A 4 -21.03 68.23 -1.75
CA ASN A 4 -22.02 67.18 -1.44
C ASN A 4 -22.01 65.99 -2.46
N ASN A 5 -21.60 66.24 -3.70
CA ASN A 5 -21.59 65.17 -4.73
C ASN A 5 -20.47 64.14 -4.54
N GLN A 6 -19.40 64.50 -3.85
CA GLN A 6 -18.24 63.61 -3.66
C GLN A 6 -18.53 62.58 -2.53
N TYR A 7 -19.21 63.01 -1.48
CA TYR A 7 -19.66 62.11 -0.37
C TYR A 7 -20.69 61.09 -0.83
N ASP A 8 -21.60 61.49 -1.74
CA ASP A 8 -22.64 60.63 -2.28
C ASP A 8 -22.02 59.50 -3.18
N ILE A 9 -20.95 59.82 -3.91
CA ILE A 9 -20.20 58.87 -4.73
C ILE A 9 -19.45 57.84 -3.83
N TYR A 10 -18.77 58.30 -2.78
CA TYR A 10 -18.06 57.41 -1.84
C TYR A 10 -19.05 56.53 -1.07
N PHE A 11 -20.21 57.06 -0.67
CA PHE A 11 -21.29 56.30 -0.03
C PHE A 11 -21.84 55.21 -0.95
N LYS A 12 -22.12 55.50 -2.22
CA LYS A 12 -22.59 54.52 -3.23
C LYS A 12 -21.54 53.44 -3.51
N ILE A 13 -20.26 53.80 -3.60
CA ILE A 13 -19.16 52.86 -3.76
C ILE A 13 -19.07 51.95 -2.52
N GLY A 14 -19.14 52.50 -1.33
CA GLY A 14 -19.11 51.70 -0.07
C GLY A 14 -20.31 50.73 0.03
N LEU A 15 -21.51 51.16 -0.37
CA LEU A 15 -22.70 50.31 -0.42
C LEU A 15 -22.57 49.17 -1.44
N SER A 16 -21.95 49.45 -2.58
CA SER A 16 -21.68 48.44 -3.62
C SER A 16 -20.67 47.42 -3.16
N PHE A 17 -19.59 47.82 -2.45
CA PHE A 17 -18.62 46.88 -1.84
C PHE A 17 -19.25 46.03 -0.75
N ALA A 18 -20.09 46.62 0.12
CA ALA A 18 -20.79 45.87 1.17
C ALA A 18 -21.79 44.84 0.57
N SER A 19 -22.50 45.17 -0.46
CA SER A 19 -23.39 44.21 -1.13
C SER A 19 -22.62 43.09 -1.82
N TYR A 20 -21.50 43.39 -2.44
CA TYR A 20 -20.64 42.38 -3.06
C TYR A 20 -20.04 41.41 -2.03
N PHE A 21 -19.60 41.96 -0.87
CA PHE A 21 -19.09 41.16 0.23
C PHE A 21 -20.16 40.25 0.85
N LEU A 22 -21.39 40.74 0.97
CA LEU A 22 -22.53 39.94 1.44
C LEU A 22 -22.86 38.80 0.46
N ILE A 23 -22.84 39.05 -0.84
CA ILE A 23 -23.08 38.01 -1.86
C ILE A 23 -22.00 36.91 -1.78
N ILE A 24 -20.73 37.28 -1.67
CA ILE A 24 -19.63 36.31 -1.54
C ILE A 24 -19.77 35.51 -0.25
N PHE A 25 -20.14 36.15 0.86
CA PHE A 25 -20.36 35.49 2.14
C PHE A 25 -21.51 34.48 2.08
N PHE A 26 -22.63 34.84 1.48
CA PHE A 26 -23.77 33.91 1.27
C PHE A 26 -23.42 32.75 0.32
N LEU A 27 -22.66 33.01 -0.76
CA LEU A 27 -22.20 31.97 -1.67
C LEU A 27 -21.26 30.97 -0.97
N ASN A 28 -20.36 31.46 -0.13
CA ASN A 28 -19.47 30.59 0.67
C ASN A 28 -20.24 29.74 1.70
N ILE A 29 -21.25 30.28 2.33
CA ILE A 29 -22.12 29.51 3.24
C ILE A 29 -22.88 28.42 2.48
N GLN A 30 -23.42 28.72 1.31
CA GLN A 30 -24.10 27.71 0.49
C GLN A 30 -23.14 26.62 0.00
N LEU A 31 -21.92 26.96 -0.40
CA LEU A 31 -20.91 26.01 -0.79
C LEU A 31 -20.52 25.09 0.38
N PHE A 32 -20.35 25.65 1.56
CA PHE A 32 -20.04 24.91 2.79
C PHE A 32 -21.16 23.94 3.18
N THR A 33 -22.43 24.38 3.08
CA THR A 33 -23.57 23.50 3.36
C THR A 33 -23.69 22.36 2.34
N ILE A 34 -23.47 22.61 1.07
CA ILE A 34 -23.45 21.57 0.02
C ILE A 34 -22.34 20.55 0.29
N GLN A 35 -21.13 21.01 0.63
CA GLN A 35 -20.01 20.12 0.98
C GLN A 35 -20.31 19.28 2.22
N PHE A 36 -20.95 19.88 3.25
CA PHE A 36 -21.35 19.14 4.44
C PHE A 36 -22.42 18.09 4.13
N PHE A 37 -23.41 18.39 3.30
CA PHE A 37 -24.40 17.42 2.86
C PHE A 37 -23.79 16.31 2.00
N ALA A 38 -22.85 16.63 1.11
CA ALA A 38 -22.14 15.63 0.30
C ALA A 38 -21.31 14.68 1.20
N LEU A 39 -20.62 15.23 2.20
CA LEU A 39 -19.85 14.43 3.15
C LEU A 39 -20.75 13.52 3.99
N SER A 40 -21.88 14.04 4.50
CA SER A 40 -22.83 13.25 5.28
C SER A 40 -23.47 12.13 4.46
N LEU A 41 -23.82 12.41 3.19
CA LEU A 41 -24.33 11.40 2.26
C LEU A 41 -23.28 10.31 1.99
N PHE A 42 -22.03 10.70 1.82
CA PHE A 42 -20.92 9.77 1.62
C PHE A 42 -20.72 8.84 2.83
N ILE A 43 -20.79 9.41 4.05
CA ILE A 43 -20.71 8.61 5.30
C ILE A 43 -21.88 7.63 5.39
N ILE A 44 -23.10 8.07 5.07
CA ILE A 44 -24.30 7.22 5.06
C ILE A 44 -24.13 6.07 4.07
N LEU A 45 -23.60 6.33 2.87
CA LEU A 45 -23.33 5.28 1.88
C LEU A 45 -22.29 4.27 2.34
N ILE A 46 -21.25 4.72 3.05
CA ILE A 46 -20.25 3.81 3.65
C ILE A 46 -20.90 2.93 4.72
N ILE A 47 -21.69 3.52 5.61
CA ILE A 47 -22.40 2.78 6.66
C ILE A 47 -23.37 1.76 6.03
N TYR A 48 -24.12 2.18 5.02
CA TYR A 48 -25.03 1.31 4.28
C TYR A 48 -24.28 0.13 3.64
N LYS A 49 -23.15 0.37 3.00
CA LYS A 49 -22.30 -0.69 2.41
C LYS A 49 -21.80 -1.68 3.46
N ILE A 50 -21.41 -1.19 4.63
CA ILE A 50 -20.94 -2.05 5.75
C ILE A 50 -22.10 -2.91 6.27
N ILE A 51 -23.25 -2.31 6.50
CA ILE A 51 -24.45 -3.03 6.98
C ILE A 51 -24.92 -4.05 5.93
N PHE A 52 -24.97 -3.64 4.66
CA PHE A 52 -25.38 -4.54 3.57
C PHE A 52 -24.48 -5.77 3.46
N ASN A 53 -23.15 -5.58 3.57
CA ASN A 53 -22.20 -6.70 3.56
C ASN A 53 -22.40 -7.64 4.75
N LYS A 54 -22.68 -7.12 5.95
CA LYS A 54 -23.00 -7.94 7.12
C LYS A 54 -24.32 -8.73 6.97
N ILE A 55 -25.33 -8.07 6.41
CA ILE A 55 -26.63 -8.74 6.13
C ILE A 55 -26.45 -9.82 5.07
N HIS A 56 -25.65 -9.58 4.04
CA HIS A 56 -25.39 -10.58 3.00
C HIS A 56 -24.66 -11.81 3.56
N GLN A 57 -23.66 -11.60 4.43
CA GLN A 57 -22.98 -12.70 5.13
C GLN A 57 -23.96 -13.53 6.00
N LEU A 58 -24.82 -12.85 6.77
CA LEU A 58 -25.86 -13.52 7.56
C LEU A 58 -26.85 -14.28 6.69
N SER A 59 -27.22 -13.75 5.53
CA SER A 59 -28.13 -14.44 4.60
C SER A 59 -27.52 -15.70 3.99
N GLN A 60 -26.20 -15.71 3.73
CA GLN A 60 -25.49 -16.92 3.28
C GLN A 60 -25.45 -17.99 4.37
N ILE A 61 -25.20 -17.62 5.62
CA ILE A 61 -25.25 -18.53 6.77
C ILE A 61 -26.66 -19.10 6.94
N TYR A 62 -27.69 -18.24 6.85
CA TYR A 62 -29.08 -18.66 6.93
C TYR A 62 -29.47 -19.63 5.80
N LYS A 63 -29.00 -19.36 4.56
CA LYS A 63 -29.23 -20.22 3.41
C LYS A 63 -28.58 -21.60 3.60
N SER A 64 -27.33 -21.63 4.03
CA SER A 64 -26.61 -22.88 4.35
C SER A 64 -27.34 -23.68 5.46
N PHE A 65 -27.81 -22.98 6.49
CA PHE A 65 -28.58 -23.58 7.58
C PHE A 65 -29.91 -24.15 7.09
N ASN A 66 -30.61 -23.45 6.20
CA ASN A 66 -31.88 -23.89 5.63
C ASN A 66 -31.70 -25.07 4.67
N ASP A 67 -30.66 -25.07 3.85
CA ASP A 67 -30.34 -26.19 2.95
C ASP A 67 -30.01 -27.47 3.75
N ILE A 68 -29.28 -27.35 4.85
CA ILE A 68 -29.00 -28.46 5.77
C ILE A 68 -30.26 -28.92 6.50
N SER A 69 -31.14 -28.01 6.94
CA SER A 69 -32.39 -28.36 7.62
C SER A 69 -33.36 -29.10 6.69
N ILE A 70 -33.41 -28.71 5.41
CA ILE A 70 -34.22 -29.39 4.39
C ILE A 70 -33.69 -30.80 4.10
N ASP A 71 -32.36 -30.95 4.05
CA ASP A 71 -31.73 -32.26 3.84
C ASP A 71 -31.95 -33.20 5.04
N ILE A 72 -31.98 -32.64 6.25
CA ILE A 72 -32.34 -33.34 7.49
C ILE A 72 -33.81 -33.79 7.47
N ILE A 73 -34.75 -32.95 7.05
CA ILE A 73 -36.19 -33.25 7.03
C ILE A 73 -36.53 -34.29 5.95
N ASN A 74 -35.83 -34.29 4.82
CA ASN A 74 -36.12 -35.19 3.70
C ASN A 74 -35.57 -36.61 3.88
N LYS A 75 -34.61 -36.86 4.76
CA LYS A 75 -34.12 -38.20 5.09
C LYS A 75 -34.93 -38.84 6.24
N LYS A 76 -35.79 -39.76 5.92
CA LYS A 76 -36.84 -40.37 6.76
C LYS A 76 -36.36 -41.32 7.89
N HIS A 77 -35.04 -41.45 8.13
CA HIS A 77 -34.45 -42.27 9.21
C HIS A 77 -33.16 -41.60 9.73
N TYR A 78 -33.29 -40.75 10.71
CA TYR A 78 -32.12 -40.30 11.49
C TYR A 78 -32.02 -41.01 12.82
N ASN A 79 -30.88 -41.62 13.07
CA ASN A 79 -30.49 -42.04 14.40
C ASN A 79 -30.02 -40.76 15.17
N LEU A 80 -30.29 -40.70 16.47
CA LEU A 80 -29.84 -39.59 17.36
C LEU A 80 -28.34 -39.32 17.23
N ASP A 81 -27.53 -40.34 16.95
CA ASP A 81 -26.07 -40.22 16.75
C ASP A 81 -25.72 -39.46 15.46
N ASP A 82 -26.49 -39.61 14.38
CA ASP A 82 -26.29 -38.88 13.13
C ASP A 82 -26.61 -37.37 13.31
N ILE A 83 -27.66 -37.06 14.06
CA ILE A 83 -28.03 -35.68 14.38
C ILE A 83 -26.94 -35.03 15.25
N ASN A 84 -26.43 -35.71 16.26
CA ASN A 84 -25.38 -35.23 17.12
C ASN A 84 -24.07 -35.01 16.36
N SER A 85 -23.70 -35.88 15.42
CA SER A 85 -22.51 -35.72 14.58
C SER A 85 -22.64 -34.50 13.67
N THR A 86 -23.82 -34.29 13.05
CA THR A 86 -24.07 -33.12 12.19
C THR A 86 -24.04 -31.78 12.96
N ILE A 87 -24.63 -31.77 14.16
CA ILE A 87 -24.56 -30.60 15.06
C ILE A 87 -23.11 -30.28 15.44
N LYS A 88 -22.31 -31.30 15.74
CA LYS A 88 -20.90 -31.11 16.10
C LYS A 88 -20.11 -30.60 14.92
N GLU A 89 -20.34 -31.06 13.72
CA GLU A 89 -19.71 -30.58 12.49
C GLU A 89 -20.08 -29.12 12.18
N LEU A 90 -21.35 -28.77 12.27
CA LEU A 90 -21.85 -27.41 12.15
C LEU A 90 -21.22 -26.45 13.18
N THR A 91 -21.17 -26.90 14.44
CA THR A 91 -20.58 -26.11 15.51
C THR A 91 -19.09 -25.83 15.24
N SER A 92 -18.36 -26.87 14.79
CA SER A 92 -16.93 -26.68 14.41
C SER A 92 -16.76 -25.75 13.22
N HIS A 93 -17.64 -25.83 12.22
CA HIS A 93 -17.60 -24.94 11.06
C HIS A 93 -17.87 -23.48 11.45
N ILE A 94 -18.88 -23.24 12.28
CA ILE A 94 -19.20 -21.90 12.81
C ILE A 94 -18.04 -21.36 13.66
N GLN A 95 -17.43 -22.18 14.52
CA GLN A 95 -16.28 -21.77 15.32
C GLN A 95 -15.07 -21.38 14.44
N ASN A 96 -14.82 -22.14 13.39
CA ASN A 96 -13.75 -21.85 12.43
C ASN A 96 -14.02 -20.51 11.69
N GLN A 97 -15.23 -20.32 11.18
CA GLN A 97 -15.61 -19.06 10.53
C GLN A 97 -15.50 -17.86 11.48
N TYR A 98 -15.96 -18.01 12.73
CA TYR A 98 -15.83 -16.96 13.74
C TYR A 98 -14.36 -16.64 14.06
N SER A 99 -13.52 -17.66 14.16
CA SER A 99 -12.07 -17.48 14.32
C SER A 99 -11.47 -16.71 13.15
N ASP A 100 -11.87 -17.01 11.92
CA ASP A 100 -11.34 -16.34 10.73
C ASP A 100 -11.82 -14.88 10.63
N ILE A 101 -13.07 -14.60 10.98
CA ILE A 101 -13.59 -13.23 11.09
C ILE A 101 -12.80 -12.43 12.11
N ASN A 102 -12.55 -12.98 13.30
CA ASN A 102 -11.77 -12.31 14.34
C ASN A 102 -10.32 -12.04 13.91
N LYS A 103 -9.70 -12.97 13.16
CA LYS A 103 -8.37 -12.76 12.57
C LYS A 103 -8.38 -11.59 11.58
N ILE A 104 -9.40 -11.51 10.71
CA ILE A 104 -9.56 -10.43 9.74
C ILE A 104 -9.74 -9.09 10.45
N GLU A 105 -10.62 -9.02 11.45
CA GLU A 105 -10.87 -7.80 12.24
C GLU A 105 -9.61 -7.34 12.98
N LYS A 106 -8.90 -8.28 13.61
CA LYS A 106 -7.61 -7.98 14.25
C LYS A 106 -6.60 -7.43 13.26
N THR A 107 -6.41 -8.11 12.13
CA THR A 107 -5.47 -7.66 11.08
C THR A 107 -5.82 -6.26 10.56
N LYS A 108 -7.13 -5.93 10.44
CA LYS A 108 -7.59 -4.61 10.04
C LYS A 108 -7.28 -3.55 11.11
N THR A 109 -7.52 -3.86 12.38
CA THR A 109 -7.23 -2.96 13.50
C THR A 109 -5.73 -2.71 13.63
N ASP A 110 -4.92 -3.75 13.55
CA ASP A 110 -3.46 -3.66 13.59
C ASP A 110 -2.94 -2.83 12.41
N PHE A 111 -3.52 -3.01 11.21
CA PHE A 111 -3.18 -2.21 10.04
C PHE A 111 -3.42 -0.71 10.26
N ILE A 112 -4.61 -0.32 10.76
CA ILE A 112 -4.94 1.09 11.04
C ILE A 112 -4.02 1.67 12.12
N GLY A 113 -3.73 0.91 13.17
CA GLY A 113 -2.80 1.30 14.22
C GLY A 113 -1.39 1.57 13.68
N ASN A 114 -0.87 0.65 12.86
CA ASN A 114 0.44 0.77 12.24
C ASN A 114 0.52 1.95 11.26
N VAL A 115 -0.51 2.15 10.42
CA VAL A 115 -0.61 3.32 9.53
C VAL A 115 -0.53 4.61 10.34
N SER A 116 -1.32 4.72 11.40
CA SER A 116 -1.35 5.91 12.24
C SER A 116 0.03 6.18 12.86
N HIS A 117 0.70 5.14 13.34
CA HIS A 117 2.04 5.26 13.93
C HIS A 117 3.09 5.68 12.90
N GLU A 118 3.12 5.04 11.71
CA GLU A 118 4.11 5.34 10.67
C GLU A 118 3.89 6.71 10.00
N LEU A 119 2.66 7.25 10.01
CA LEU A 119 2.38 8.63 9.59
C LEU A 119 2.78 9.66 10.66
N LYS A 120 2.53 9.36 11.93
CA LYS A 120 2.73 10.29 13.06
C LYS A 120 4.20 10.67 13.22
N THR A 121 5.10 9.69 13.10
CA THR A 121 6.55 9.89 13.32
C THR A 121 7.17 10.92 12.35
N PRO A 122 7.05 10.80 11.01
CA PRO A 122 7.58 11.79 10.09
C PRO A 122 6.87 13.15 10.23
N LEU A 123 5.56 13.16 10.52
CA LEU A 123 4.79 14.39 10.70
C LEU A 123 5.29 15.21 11.91
N PHE A 124 5.53 14.57 13.06
CA PHE A 124 6.12 15.25 14.21
C PHE A 124 7.55 15.72 13.95
N SER A 125 8.34 14.93 13.22
CA SER A 125 9.69 15.36 12.83
C SER A 125 9.66 16.59 11.92
N LEU A 126 8.73 16.62 10.93
CA LEU A 126 8.51 17.79 10.07
C LEU A 126 8.15 19.02 10.90
N LYS A 127 7.16 18.88 11.79
CA LYS A 127 6.71 19.96 12.66
C LYS A 127 7.87 20.52 13.49
N GLY A 128 8.63 19.65 14.17
CA GLY A 128 9.76 20.08 14.99
C GLY A 128 10.87 20.78 14.19
N TYR A 129 11.19 20.32 12.97
CA TYR A 129 12.18 20.99 12.11
C TYR A 129 11.68 22.36 11.64
N ILE A 130 10.39 22.50 11.33
CA ILE A 130 9.79 23.79 10.95
C ILE A 130 9.79 24.75 12.15
N GLU A 131 9.39 24.30 13.34
CA GLU A 131 9.42 25.10 14.57
C GLU A 131 10.86 25.59 14.86
N THR A 132 11.87 24.70 14.76
CA THR A 132 13.28 25.09 14.93
C THR A 132 13.71 26.17 13.93
N LEU A 133 13.26 26.09 12.67
CA LEU A 133 13.57 27.13 11.67
C LEU A 133 12.90 28.47 12.04
N LEU A 134 11.63 28.42 12.48
CA LEU A 134 10.87 29.61 12.87
C LEU A 134 11.45 30.28 14.13
N ASP A 135 12.01 29.50 15.05
CA ASP A 135 12.68 29.97 16.28
C ASP A 135 14.05 30.60 16.05
N GLY A 136 14.38 30.93 14.79
CA GLY A 136 15.58 31.69 14.41
C GLY A 136 16.65 30.89 13.65
N ALA A 137 16.55 29.55 13.57
CA ALA A 137 17.52 28.76 12.80
C ALA A 137 17.45 29.03 11.28
N ILE A 138 16.40 29.72 10.81
CA ILE A 138 16.28 30.14 9.41
C ILE A 138 17.32 31.17 9.01
N ASP A 139 17.75 31.98 9.96
CA ASP A 139 18.74 33.06 9.75
C ASP A 139 20.19 32.55 9.79
N ASP A 140 20.41 31.31 10.31
CA ASP A 140 21.75 30.68 10.30
C ASP A 140 21.95 29.88 9.00
N SER A 141 22.78 30.44 8.11
CA SER A 141 23.12 29.83 6.82
C SER A 141 23.78 28.45 6.90
N ASN A 142 24.42 28.11 8.03
CA ASN A 142 25.04 26.80 8.23
C ASN A 142 24.04 25.73 8.59
N VAL A 143 22.90 26.12 9.16
CA VAL A 143 21.91 25.23 9.77
C VAL A 143 20.64 25.13 8.93
N ASN A 144 20.15 26.24 8.36
CA ASN A 144 18.87 26.33 7.66
C ASN A 144 18.77 25.29 6.53
N ARG A 145 19.79 25.22 5.67
CA ARG A 145 19.84 24.26 4.54
C ARG A 145 19.81 22.80 5.00
N LYS A 146 20.39 22.50 6.19
CA LYS A 146 20.39 21.17 6.77
C LYS A 146 19.00 20.77 7.25
N PHE A 147 18.26 21.70 7.89
CA PHE A 147 16.88 21.48 8.31
C PHE A 147 15.92 21.34 7.12
N LEU A 148 16.05 22.20 6.10
CA LEU A 148 15.25 22.08 4.86
C LEU A 148 15.46 20.74 4.16
N LYS A 149 16.71 20.23 4.11
CA LYS A 149 16.98 18.88 3.58
C LYS A 149 16.32 17.77 4.41
N LYS A 150 16.29 17.93 5.75
CA LYS A 150 15.61 16.97 6.63
C LYS A 150 14.09 17.02 6.44
N ILE A 151 13.51 18.22 6.31
CA ILE A 151 12.08 18.41 6.01
C ILE A 151 11.73 17.73 4.70
N LYS A 152 12.49 18.01 3.63
CA LYS A 152 12.28 17.36 2.33
C LYS A 152 12.32 15.84 2.44
N LYS A 153 13.32 15.27 3.14
CA LYS A 153 13.44 13.83 3.33
C LYS A 153 12.22 13.22 4.03
N GLN A 154 11.63 13.91 5.02
CA GLN A 154 10.43 13.42 5.69
C GLN A 154 9.17 13.55 4.82
N ALA A 155 9.06 14.60 4.01
CA ALA A 155 7.97 14.76 3.05
C ALA A 155 8.02 13.67 1.97
N ASP A 156 9.20 13.43 1.36
CA ASP A 156 9.40 12.36 0.38
C ASP A 156 9.03 10.98 0.97
N ARG A 157 9.35 10.75 2.26
CA ARG A 157 8.98 9.51 2.96
C ARG A 157 7.47 9.37 3.14
N LEU A 158 6.77 10.45 3.49
CA LEU A 158 5.30 10.45 3.62
C LEU A 158 4.62 10.17 2.27
N GLU A 159 5.15 10.73 1.19
CA GLU A 159 4.65 10.51 -0.17
C GLU A 159 4.74 9.01 -0.55
N VAL A 160 5.90 8.38 -0.32
CA VAL A 160 6.10 6.95 -0.57
C VAL A 160 5.13 6.12 0.28
N LEU A 161 4.99 6.42 1.58
CA LEU A 161 4.08 5.70 2.46
C LEU A 161 2.62 5.81 1.99
N LEU A 162 2.19 7.00 1.59
CA LEU A 162 0.83 7.23 1.08
C LEU A 162 0.59 6.46 -0.23
N SER A 163 1.55 6.48 -1.16
CA SER A 163 1.49 5.70 -2.40
C SER A 163 1.37 4.19 -2.12
N ASP A 164 2.16 3.66 -1.19
CA ASP A 164 2.12 2.26 -0.77
C ASP A 164 0.76 1.90 -0.15
N LEU A 165 0.18 2.79 0.68
CA LEU A 165 -1.13 2.59 1.29
C LEU A 165 -2.25 2.55 0.25
N VAL A 166 -2.21 3.43 -0.76
CA VAL A 166 -3.18 3.42 -1.86
C VAL A 166 -3.08 2.11 -2.64
N LYS A 167 -1.87 1.64 -2.98
CA LYS A 167 -1.67 0.35 -3.66
C LYS A 167 -2.25 -0.81 -2.86
N ILE A 168 -1.98 -0.88 -1.55
CA ILE A 168 -2.53 -1.93 -0.68
C ILE A 168 -4.06 -1.85 -0.60
N SER A 169 -4.63 -0.65 -0.51
CA SER A 169 -6.09 -0.46 -0.49
C SER A 169 -6.75 -0.98 -1.77
N MET A 170 -6.18 -0.66 -2.94
CA MET A 170 -6.67 -1.16 -4.24
C MET A 170 -6.59 -2.69 -4.35
N ILE A 171 -5.51 -3.28 -3.82
CA ILE A 171 -5.35 -4.74 -3.79
C ILE A 171 -6.40 -5.40 -2.89
N GLN A 172 -6.72 -4.80 -1.73
CA GLN A 172 -7.68 -5.36 -0.78
C GLN A 172 -9.14 -5.30 -1.23
N SER A 173 -9.50 -4.25 -1.97
CA SER A 173 -10.87 -4.09 -2.48
C SER A 173 -11.20 -5.03 -3.63
N SER A 174 -10.28 -5.92 -4.04
CA SER A 174 -10.38 -6.72 -5.28
C SER A 174 -10.60 -5.85 -6.53
N GLU A 175 -10.30 -4.56 -6.42
CA GLU A 175 -10.42 -3.58 -7.51
C GLU A 175 -9.17 -3.57 -8.39
N LEU A 176 -8.13 -4.33 -8.02
CA LEU A 176 -6.93 -4.45 -8.83
C LEU A 176 -7.26 -5.17 -10.14
N LYS A 177 -7.69 -4.42 -11.11
CA LYS A 177 -7.87 -4.92 -12.48
C LYS A 177 -6.51 -4.82 -13.19
N LEU A 178 -5.85 -5.95 -13.36
CA LEU A 178 -4.60 -5.99 -14.12
C LEU A 178 -4.89 -5.75 -15.60
N ASN A 179 -4.12 -4.86 -16.21
CA ASN A 179 -4.07 -4.68 -17.66
C ASN A 179 -2.96 -5.59 -18.23
N LEU A 180 -3.28 -6.89 -18.37
CA LEU A 180 -2.33 -7.88 -18.86
C LEU A 180 -2.05 -7.64 -20.35
N ALA A 181 -0.80 -7.37 -20.68
CA ALA A 181 -0.33 -7.14 -22.04
C ALA A 181 0.97 -7.92 -22.31
N LYS A 182 1.37 -7.96 -23.59
CA LYS A 182 2.71 -8.39 -23.98
C LYS A 182 3.72 -7.34 -23.52
N VAL A 183 4.61 -7.70 -22.62
CA VAL A 183 5.65 -6.82 -22.06
C VAL A 183 7.02 -7.43 -22.36
N SER A 184 7.93 -6.63 -22.91
CA SER A 184 9.33 -7.01 -23.07
C SER A 184 10.04 -6.99 -21.73
N LEU A 185 10.70 -8.08 -21.38
CA LEU A 185 11.50 -8.14 -20.16
C LEU A 185 12.73 -7.22 -20.26
N ASP A 186 13.29 -7.08 -21.47
CA ASP A 186 14.44 -6.20 -21.72
C ASP A 186 14.07 -4.71 -21.50
N ASP A 187 12.82 -4.31 -21.84
CA ASP A 187 12.35 -2.95 -21.54
C ASP A 187 12.26 -2.69 -20.04
N ILE A 188 11.75 -3.67 -19.27
CA ILE A 188 11.71 -3.59 -17.80
C ILE A 188 13.13 -3.48 -17.23
N ILE A 189 14.06 -4.31 -17.73
CA ILE A 189 15.46 -4.32 -17.28
C ILE A 189 16.13 -2.98 -17.54
N ASN A 190 15.92 -2.38 -18.71
CA ASN A 190 16.45 -1.06 -19.04
C ASN A 190 15.88 0.04 -18.12
N GLU A 191 14.57 0.02 -17.88
CA GLU A 191 13.91 0.98 -16.98
C GLU A 191 14.41 0.85 -15.52
N ILE A 192 14.70 -0.36 -15.07
CA ILE A 192 15.33 -0.62 -13.77
C ILE A 192 16.76 -0.04 -13.73
N LYS A 193 17.56 -0.28 -14.80
CA LYS A 193 18.92 0.23 -14.90
C LYS A 193 18.92 1.75 -14.75
N ASP A 194 18.09 2.44 -15.53
CA ASP A 194 17.99 3.92 -15.50
C ASP A 194 17.53 4.42 -14.11
N THR A 195 16.58 3.73 -13.49
CA THR A 195 16.03 4.12 -12.19
C THR A 195 17.07 4.05 -11.06
N PHE A 196 17.95 3.06 -11.09
CA PHE A 196 18.88 2.80 -9.98
C PHE A 196 20.32 3.24 -10.24
N GLU A 197 20.69 3.69 -11.46
CA GLU A 197 22.05 4.03 -11.84
C GLU A 197 22.70 5.04 -10.88
N GLU A 198 22.03 6.15 -10.61
CA GLU A 198 22.58 7.22 -9.77
C GLU A 198 22.84 6.76 -8.32
N ILE A 199 21.91 5.97 -7.75
CA ILE A 199 22.03 5.49 -6.37
C ILE A 199 23.13 4.43 -6.26
N LEU A 200 23.26 3.57 -7.25
CA LEU A 200 24.28 2.52 -7.30
C LEU A 200 25.69 3.12 -7.40
N ILE A 201 25.88 4.15 -8.25
CA ILE A 201 27.14 4.88 -8.36
C ILE A 201 27.52 5.54 -7.02
N LYS A 202 26.57 6.20 -6.35
CA LYS A 202 26.79 6.84 -5.05
C LYS A 202 27.18 5.85 -3.95
N ARG A 203 26.60 4.65 -3.99
CA ARG A 203 26.85 3.60 -2.99
C ARG A 203 28.02 2.68 -3.33
N ARG A 204 28.56 2.76 -4.55
CA ARG A 204 29.55 1.85 -5.11
C ARG A 204 29.07 0.39 -5.17
N ASP A 205 27.75 0.19 -5.27
CA ASP A 205 27.13 -1.10 -5.50
C ASP A 205 27.10 -1.40 -7.00
N LYS A 206 27.08 -2.69 -7.37
CA LYS A 206 26.93 -3.11 -8.78
C LYS A 206 25.63 -3.88 -8.96
N LEU A 207 24.83 -3.46 -9.93
CA LEU A 207 23.65 -4.20 -10.39
C LEU A 207 24.03 -4.96 -11.68
N ILE A 208 24.05 -6.30 -11.58
CA ILE A 208 24.33 -7.20 -12.68
C ILE A 208 22.99 -7.64 -13.26
N LEU A 209 22.75 -7.25 -14.50
CA LEU A 209 21.50 -7.48 -15.22
C LEU A 209 21.75 -8.46 -16.37
N PRO A 210 20.76 -9.31 -16.74
CA PRO A 210 20.87 -10.12 -17.94
C PRO A 210 20.78 -9.23 -19.19
N GLU A 211 21.55 -9.55 -20.21
CA GLU A 211 21.58 -8.82 -21.48
C GLU A 211 20.77 -9.56 -22.55
N ASN A 212 19.97 -8.81 -23.31
CA ASN A 212 19.28 -9.28 -24.51
C ASN A 212 18.53 -10.60 -24.30
N THR A 213 17.64 -10.63 -23.32
CA THR A 213 16.90 -11.86 -23.00
C THR A 213 15.98 -12.30 -24.13
N GLY A 214 15.47 -11.35 -24.93
CA GLY A 214 14.46 -11.57 -25.97
C GLY A 214 13.14 -12.12 -25.42
N LEU A 215 12.97 -12.15 -24.10
CA LEU A 215 11.82 -12.74 -23.44
C LEU A 215 10.67 -11.74 -23.33
N HIS A 216 9.46 -12.23 -23.57
CA HIS A 216 8.24 -11.46 -23.39
C HIS A 216 7.35 -12.15 -22.36
N ILE A 217 6.81 -11.38 -21.43
CA ILE A 217 5.92 -11.84 -20.37
C ILE A 217 4.49 -11.36 -20.63
N LEU A 218 3.51 -12.13 -20.17
CA LEU A 218 2.12 -11.67 -20.09
C LEU A 218 1.91 -11.06 -18.70
N ALA A 219 1.91 -9.74 -18.62
CA ALA A 219 1.87 -9.04 -17.35
C ALA A 219 1.31 -7.62 -17.46
N ASP A 220 0.95 -7.03 -16.32
CA ASP A 220 0.76 -5.59 -16.21
C ASP A 220 2.12 -4.93 -15.95
N LYS A 221 2.57 -4.11 -16.89
CA LYS A 221 3.93 -3.52 -16.88
C LYS A 221 4.18 -2.70 -15.61
N GLU A 222 3.23 -1.83 -15.22
CA GLU A 222 3.42 -0.93 -14.08
C GLU A 222 3.52 -1.69 -12.77
N HIS A 223 2.65 -2.70 -12.60
CA HIS A 223 2.65 -3.53 -11.40
C HIS A 223 3.90 -4.40 -11.31
N ILE A 224 4.33 -5.01 -12.42
CA ILE A 224 5.56 -5.82 -12.40
C ILE A 224 6.80 -4.95 -12.22
N LEU A 225 6.86 -3.77 -12.82
CA LEU A 225 7.95 -2.81 -12.55
C LEU A 225 7.99 -2.43 -11.05
N SER A 226 6.82 -2.26 -10.42
CA SER A 226 6.74 -2.03 -8.97
C SER A 226 7.32 -3.21 -8.16
N VAL A 227 7.13 -4.47 -8.59
CA VAL A 227 7.74 -5.65 -7.97
C VAL A 227 9.27 -5.56 -8.02
N PHE A 228 9.83 -5.34 -9.20
CA PHE A 228 11.28 -5.22 -9.37
C PHE A 228 11.85 -4.07 -8.55
N ASN A 229 11.22 -2.89 -8.61
CA ASN A 229 11.68 -1.71 -7.87
C ASN A 229 11.71 -1.96 -6.36
N ASN A 230 10.70 -2.64 -5.79
CA ASN A 230 10.68 -2.96 -4.39
C ASN A 230 11.79 -3.96 -4.00
N LEU A 231 11.98 -5.02 -4.78
CA LEU A 231 12.99 -6.04 -4.48
C LEU A 231 14.41 -5.49 -4.64
N ILE A 232 14.70 -4.76 -5.72
CA ILE A 232 16.02 -4.17 -5.96
C ILE A 232 16.32 -3.09 -4.93
N ARG A 233 15.35 -2.25 -4.56
CA ARG A 233 15.53 -1.25 -3.50
C ARG A 233 15.83 -1.91 -2.16
N ASN A 234 15.19 -3.04 -1.85
CA ASN A 234 15.52 -3.82 -0.66
C ASN A 234 16.95 -4.36 -0.74
N ALA A 235 17.34 -4.96 -1.86
CA ALA A 235 18.70 -5.45 -2.08
C ALA A 235 19.73 -4.34 -1.86
N ILE A 236 19.52 -3.13 -2.43
CA ILE A 236 20.39 -1.95 -2.23
C ILE A 236 20.43 -1.53 -0.76
N ASN A 237 19.30 -1.53 -0.06
CA ASN A 237 19.22 -1.03 1.32
C ASN A 237 19.89 -1.97 2.34
N TYR A 238 19.90 -3.26 2.06
CA TYR A 238 20.41 -4.28 3.00
C TYR A 238 21.75 -4.90 2.59
N SER A 239 22.33 -4.48 1.45
CA SER A 239 23.69 -4.79 1.03
C SER A 239 24.63 -3.63 1.37
N ASP A 240 25.88 -3.96 1.70
CA ASP A 240 26.97 -2.98 1.85
C ASP A 240 28.08 -3.33 0.84
N ASN A 241 28.30 -2.47 -0.17
CA ASN A 241 29.31 -2.64 -1.22
C ASN A 241 29.22 -3.99 -1.94
N GLY A 242 27.99 -4.49 -2.17
CA GLY A 242 27.73 -5.80 -2.74
C GLY A 242 27.28 -5.77 -4.19
N ASN A 243 27.40 -6.93 -4.85
CA ASN A 243 26.76 -7.13 -6.14
C ASN A 243 25.31 -7.56 -5.94
N ILE A 244 24.42 -6.89 -6.62
CA ILE A 244 23.00 -7.28 -6.74
C ILE A 244 22.86 -7.93 -8.10
N ILE A 245 22.39 -9.16 -8.17
CA ILE A 245 22.28 -9.92 -9.40
C ILE A 245 20.82 -10.19 -9.72
N LEU A 246 20.37 -9.73 -10.88
CA LEU A 246 19.09 -10.12 -11.43
C LEU A 246 19.34 -11.19 -12.50
N SER A 247 18.70 -12.34 -12.39
CA SER A 247 18.72 -13.37 -13.41
C SER A 247 17.31 -13.71 -13.89
N ALA A 248 17.19 -14.06 -15.18
CA ALA A 248 15.95 -14.47 -15.79
C ALA A 248 16.20 -15.72 -16.65
N LYS A 249 15.45 -16.80 -16.39
CA LYS A 249 15.61 -18.07 -17.09
C LYS A 249 14.25 -18.64 -17.48
N LEU A 250 14.13 -19.06 -18.73
CA LEU A 250 12.92 -19.75 -19.21
C LEU A 250 12.95 -21.21 -18.75
N ILE A 251 11.97 -21.61 -17.93
CA ILE A 251 11.80 -22.96 -17.41
C ILE A 251 10.31 -23.32 -17.49
N ASN A 252 9.97 -24.42 -18.17
CA ASN A 252 8.60 -24.97 -18.24
C ASN A 252 7.52 -23.92 -18.64
N ASN A 253 7.77 -23.14 -19.69
CA ASN A 253 6.87 -22.08 -20.17
C ASN A 253 6.63 -20.92 -19.15
N LYS A 254 7.48 -20.78 -18.17
CA LYS A 254 7.52 -19.65 -17.25
C LYS A 254 8.92 -19.07 -17.21
N ILE A 255 8.99 -17.78 -17.03
CA ILE A 255 10.25 -17.08 -16.84
C ILE A 255 10.50 -16.99 -15.34
N ASN A 256 11.48 -17.74 -14.86
CA ASN A 256 11.93 -17.66 -13.46
C ASN A 256 12.89 -16.48 -13.32
N ILE A 257 12.62 -15.64 -12.36
CA ILE A 257 13.37 -14.43 -12.04
C ILE A 257 13.90 -14.56 -10.63
N ASP A 258 15.23 -14.41 -10.50
CA ASP A 258 15.90 -14.38 -9.20
C ASP A 258 16.58 -13.03 -9.02
N ILE A 259 16.40 -12.44 -7.84
CA ILE A 259 17.11 -11.25 -7.38
C ILE A 259 17.92 -11.63 -6.16
N VAL A 260 19.23 -11.61 -6.34
CA VAL A 260 20.22 -12.06 -5.34
C VAL A 260 20.93 -10.85 -4.77
N ASP A 261 20.95 -10.72 -3.46
CA ASP A 261 21.78 -9.78 -2.73
C ASP A 261 22.81 -10.50 -1.85
N HIS A 262 23.91 -9.84 -1.58
CA HIS A 262 24.99 -10.29 -0.67
C HIS A 262 24.98 -9.44 0.60
N GLY A 263 23.79 -9.16 1.12
CA GLY A 263 23.59 -8.33 2.29
C GLY A 263 23.68 -9.08 3.62
N ILE A 264 23.06 -8.47 4.62
CA ILE A 264 23.02 -9.01 6.00
C ILE A 264 22.26 -10.33 6.12
N GLY A 265 21.44 -10.68 5.12
CA GLY A 265 20.55 -11.83 5.16
C GLY A 265 19.45 -11.73 6.23
N ILE A 266 18.67 -12.79 6.35
CA ILE A 266 17.47 -12.83 7.21
C ILE A 266 17.48 -14.11 8.02
N ASN A 267 17.21 -14.00 9.33
CA ASN A 267 17.06 -15.17 10.22
C ASN A 267 15.81 -15.97 9.87
N LYS A 268 15.87 -17.29 10.01
CA LYS A 268 14.77 -18.22 9.66
C LYS A 268 13.43 -17.87 10.33
N GLU A 269 13.45 -17.39 11.56
CA GLU A 269 12.27 -17.00 12.33
C GLU A 269 11.47 -15.85 11.69
N HIS A 270 12.13 -15.02 10.88
CA HIS A 270 11.52 -13.87 10.22
C HIS A 270 11.01 -14.19 8.80
N LEU A 271 11.51 -15.24 8.14
CA LEU A 271 11.23 -15.54 6.73
C LEU A 271 9.75 -15.64 6.40
N ASN A 272 8.95 -16.22 7.29
CA ASN A 272 7.50 -16.35 7.10
C ASN A 272 6.77 -15.01 7.28
N ARG A 273 7.38 -14.05 7.99
CA ARG A 273 6.74 -12.80 8.40
C ARG A 273 7.13 -11.59 7.57
N ILE A 274 8.23 -11.65 6.81
CA ILE A 274 8.71 -10.50 6.02
C ILE A 274 7.72 -10.00 4.97
N PHE A 275 6.75 -10.82 4.60
CA PHE A 275 5.65 -10.47 3.69
C PHE A 275 4.39 -9.94 4.42
N GLU A 276 4.43 -9.88 5.76
CA GLU A 276 3.39 -9.22 6.55
C GLU A 276 3.52 -7.69 6.42
N ARG A 277 2.40 -6.98 6.45
CA ARG A 277 2.38 -5.52 6.37
C ARG A 277 3.03 -4.90 7.60
N PHE A 278 3.86 -3.88 7.39
CA PHE A 278 4.60 -3.15 8.42
C PHE A 278 5.62 -4.01 9.20
N TYR A 279 5.79 -5.29 8.81
CA TYR A 279 6.77 -6.14 9.47
C TYR A 279 8.19 -5.73 9.08
N ARG A 280 9.07 -5.68 10.06
CA ARG A 280 10.48 -5.30 9.91
C ARG A 280 11.31 -6.11 10.90
N VAL A 281 12.42 -6.68 10.43
CA VAL A 281 13.34 -7.45 11.29
C VAL A 281 14.03 -6.52 12.29
N ASP A 282 14.43 -5.32 11.86
CA ASP A 282 15.17 -4.34 12.63
C ASP A 282 14.53 -2.96 12.49
N ASN A 283 13.84 -2.49 13.53
CA ASN A 283 13.10 -1.23 13.48
C ASN A 283 14.00 0.00 13.35
N ASP A 284 15.19 0.01 13.94
CA ASP A 284 16.04 1.19 13.98
C ASP A 284 16.86 1.38 12.70
N ARG A 285 17.48 0.32 12.19
CA ARG A 285 18.27 0.37 10.95
C ARG A 285 17.39 0.64 9.73
N SER A 286 16.20 0.07 9.68
CA SER A 286 15.26 0.24 8.59
C SER A 286 14.53 1.59 8.63
N ARG A 287 14.42 2.28 9.78
CA ARG A 287 13.94 3.66 9.86
C ARG A 287 14.92 4.65 9.23
N GLN A 288 16.21 4.43 9.34
CA GLN A 288 17.24 5.27 8.70
C GLN A 288 17.25 5.11 7.19
N SER A 289 17.01 3.91 6.67
CA SER A 289 16.91 3.61 5.24
C SER A 289 15.56 3.98 4.60
N GLY A 290 14.57 4.44 5.38
CA GLY A 290 13.30 4.97 4.87
C GLY A 290 12.28 3.91 4.44
N GLY A 291 12.45 2.63 4.79
CA GLY A 291 11.50 1.58 4.46
C GLY A 291 10.15 1.75 5.16
N THR A 292 9.06 1.47 4.47
CA THR A 292 7.68 1.54 4.99
C THR A 292 7.23 0.24 5.65
N GLY A 293 7.90 -0.89 5.36
CA GLY A 293 7.47 -2.23 5.75
C GLY A 293 6.28 -2.75 4.92
N LEU A 294 5.90 -2.04 3.86
CA LEU A 294 4.80 -2.39 2.97
C LEU A 294 5.29 -3.01 1.65
N GLY A 295 6.52 -2.73 1.24
CA GLY A 295 7.04 -3.11 -0.07
C GLY A 295 6.96 -4.60 -0.39
N LEU A 296 7.39 -5.49 0.54
CA LEU A 296 7.31 -6.94 0.33
C LEU A 296 5.87 -7.47 0.35
N ALA A 297 4.99 -6.86 1.14
CA ALA A 297 3.56 -7.19 1.11
C ALA A 297 2.95 -6.81 -0.24
N ILE A 298 3.29 -5.64 -0.80
CA ILE A 298 2.86 -5.21 -2.14
C ILE A 298 3.37 -6.20 -3.20
N VAL A 299 4.65 -6.57 -3.16
CA VAL A 299 5.25 -7.56 -4.06
C VAL A 299 4.47 -8.87 -4.05
N LYS A 300 4.22 -9.44 -2.87
CA LYS A 300 3.46 -10.67 -2.71
C LYS A 300 2.07 -10.58 -3.35
N HIS A 301 1.34 -9.51 -3.08
CA HIS A 301 -0.01 -9.34 -3.60
C HIS A 301 -0.04 -9.14 -5.13
N ILE A 302 0.87 -8.34 -5.68
CA ILE A 302 0.97 -8.15 -7.13
C ILE A 302 1.27 -9.49 -7.82
N LEU A 303 2.20 -10.27 -7.29
CA LEU A 303 2.54 -11.57 -7.86
C LEU A 303 1.38 -12.57 -7.76
N ILE A 304 0.65 -12.59 -6.64
CA ILE A 304 -0.58 -13.42 -6.52
C ILE A 304 -1.61 -13.01 -7.59
N ALA A 305 -1.81 -11.71 -7.82
CA ALA A 305 -2.72 -11.24 -8.87
C ALA A 305 -2.27 -11.65 -10.27
N HIS A 306 -0.95 -11.83 -10.50
CA HIS A 306 -0.39 -12.39 -11.74
C HIS A 306 -0.31 -13.93 -11.76
N ASN A 307 -1.03 -14.64 -10.85
CA ASN A 307 -0.94 -16.11 -10.71
C ASN A 307 0.48 -16.61 -10.47
N SER A 308 1.26 -15.85 -9.72
CA SER A 308 2.64 -16.13 -9.35
C SER A 308 2.84 -16.10 -7.84
N TYR A 309 3.91 -16.74 -7.37
CA TYR A 309 4.28 -16.75 -5.96
C TYR A 309 5.73 -16.33 -5.81
N ILE A 310 6.01 -15.60 -4.73
CA ILE A 310 7.37 -15.26 -4.34
C ILE A 310 7.89 -16.26 -3.31
N SER A 311 9.12 -16.69 -3.50
CA SER A 311 9.89 -17.46 -2.51
C SER A 311 11.15 -16.71 -2.12
N ILE A 312 11.71 -17.08 -0.98
CA ILE A 312 12.95 -16.52 -0.46
C ILE A 312 13.84 -17.63 0.09
N ASP A 313 15.11 -17.58 -0.26
CA ASP A 313 16.20 -18.29 0.43
C ASP A 313 17.16 -17.25 0.98
N SER A 314 17.44 -17.31 2.28
CA SER A 314 18.31 -16.34 2.94
C SER A 314 19.04 -16.95 4.13
N LYS A 315 20.29 -16.52 4.30
CA LYS A 315 21.13 -16.88 5.44
C LYS A 315 21.77 -15.62 6.03
N PRO A 316 21.77 -15.46 7.36
CA PRO A 316 22.43 -14.35 8.03
C PRO A 316 23.89 -14.19 7.59
N ASN A 317 24.28 -12.96 7.29
CA ASN A 317 25.62 -12.55 6.82
C ASN A 317 26.08 -13.19 5.49
N VAL A 318 25.18 -13.78 4.72
CA VAL A 318 25.46 -14.34 3.39
C VAL A 318 24.69 -13.56 2.32
N GLY A 319 23.43 -13.20 2.61
CA GLY A 319 22.54 -12.50 1.71
C GLY A 319 21.20 -13.19 1.54
N SER A 320 20.42 -12.72 0.55
CA SER A 320 19.10 -13.24 0.25
C SER A 320 18.89 -13.42 -1.26
N THR A 321 18.09 -14.42 -1.60
CA THR A 321 17.61 -14.64 -2.96
C THR A 321 16.09 -14.61 -2.94
N PHE A 322 15.52 -13.65 -3.63
CA PHE A 322 14.07 -13.57 -3.88
C PHE A 322 13.78 -14.14 -5.27
N SER A 323 12.90 -15.14 -5.33
CA SER A 323 12.59 -15.86 -6.58
C SER A 323 11.08 -15.82 -6.84
N PHE A 324 10.71 -15.55 -8.10
CA PHE A 324 9.33 -15.63 -8.58
C PHE A 324 9.29 -16.02 -10.06
N ASN A 325 8.10 -16.37 -10.55
CA ASN A 325 7.95 -16.73 -11.95
C ASN A 325 6.82 -15.96 -12.61
N LEU A 326 6.97 -15.68 -13.90
CA LEU A 326 5.96 -15.01 -14.71
C LEU A 326 5.62 -15.85 -15.94
N PRO A 327 4.36 -15.85 -16.41
CA PRO A 327 3.98 -16.55 -17.60
C PRO A 327 4.65 -15.90 -18.82
N ILE A 328 5.22 -16.74 -19.71
CA ILE A 328 5.70 -16.27 -21.00
C ILE A 328 4.51 -15.84 -21.86
N TYR A 329 4.65 -14.73 -22.58
CA TYR A 329 3.70 -14.39 -23.63
C TYR A 329 3.89 -15.35 -24.80
N LYS A 330 2.85 -16.11 -25.15
CA LYS A 330 2.83 -16.93 -26.35
C LYS A 330 2.17 -16.16 -27.48
N ASN A 331 2.84 -16.07 -28.60
CA ASN A 331 2.25 -15.52 -29.83
C ASN A 331 1.06 -16.35 -30.29
#